data_de8a7b3a098136844b3500906a2aecf7
#
_entry.id   de8a7b3a098136844b3500906a2aecf7
#
_cell.length_a   1.000
_cell.length_b   1.000
_cell.length_c   1.000
_cell.angle_alpha   90.00
_cell.angle_beta   90.00
_cell.angle_gamma   90.00
#
_symmetry.space_group_name_H-M   'P 1'
#
loop_
_entity.id
_entity.type
_entity.pdbx_description
1 polymer ?
#
loop_
_entity_poly.entity_id
_entity_poly.type
_entity_poly.pdbx_seq_one_letter_code
_entity_poly.pdbx_strand_id
1 'polypeptide(L)'
;MIDKQKTKVNPKVQWTKFTVVLVCYLLFLLWVKSWWGLVVVPFIYDIYIAKKIRWQWWKDAEGPTRFLMSWVDALVFALVAVYFINLFFFQNFVIPSSSLEKSLLTGDYLFVSKVSYGPRIPETPLTMPLTQHTLPVVNAKSYIEWPHWDYRRVKGLGNVKLNDIVVFNYPAGDTLCSSDQWQQQDYYAMSYGIGEQLYQQSHTMPQLKSLNKIQQRKYFELVYALGRNYILSHQQEYGEIITRPTDRRENYVKRCVGLPGQTLQIKNRIVYLNGKANKEPDNEIGRASCRE
;
A
#
# COMPACT_ATOMS: atom_id res chain seq x y z
N MET A 1 -54.19 0.66 15.47
CA MET A 1 -53.59 1.73 14.64
C MET A 1 -52.77 2.64 15.56
N ILE A 2 -51.46 2.40 15.61
CA ILE A 2 -50.54 3.28 16.35
C ILE A 2 -50.01 4.25 15.31
N ASP A 3 -50.46 5.47 15.41
CA ASP A 3 -50.05 6.59 14.60
C ASP A 3 -48.55 6.86 14.87
N LYS A 4 -47.67 6.40 13.97
CA LYS A 4 -46.23 6.70 14.05
C LYS A 4 -46.06 8.21 13.81
N GLN A 5 -46.06 8.98 14.87
CA GLN A 5 -45.64 10.38 14.83
C GLN A 5 -44.30 10.46 14.07
N LYS A 6 -44.35 10.83 12.79
CA LYS A 6 -43.18 11.34 12.06
C LYS A 6 -42.72 12.60 12.85
N THR A 7 -41.69 12.42 13.65
CA THR A 7 -41.01 13.55 14.29
C THR A 7 -40.69 14.56 13.20
N LYS A 8 -41.38 15.70 13.20
CA LYS A 8 -41.11 16.81 12.27
C LYS A 8 -39.73 17.34 12.60
N VAL A 9 -38.74 16.82 11.90
CA VAL A 9 -37.34 17.27 12.07
C VAL A 9 -37.29 18.72 11.60
N ASN A 10 -36.83 19.61 12.50
CA ASN A 10 -36.76 21.04 12.22
C ASN A 10 -35.90 21.28 10.96
N PRO A 11 -36.45 21.90 9.91
CA PRO A 11 -35.71 22.10 8.66
C PRO A 11 -34.42 22.89 8.86
N LYS A 12 -34.36 23.83 9.78
CA LYS A 12 -33.12 24.58 10.10
C LYS A 12 -31.98 23.64 10.55
N VAL A 13 -32.29 22.67 11.41
CA VAL A 13 -31.29 21.69 11.88
C VAL A 13 -30.79 20.83 10.74
N GLN A 14 -31.63 20.47 9.79
CA GLN A 14 -31.19 19.68 8.61
C GLN A 14 -30.30 20.48 7.68
N TRP A 15 -30.64 21.71 7.41
CA TRP A 15 -29.80 22.63 6.64
C TRP A 15 -28.43 22.86 7.31
N THR A 16 -28.42 23.06 8.63
CA THR A 16 -27.16 23.20 9.38
C THR A 16 -26.29 21.92 9.25
N LYS A 17 -26.88 20.74 9.44
CA LYS A 17 -26.15 19.46 9.27
C LYS A 17 -25.60 19.30 7.85
N PHE A 18 -26.44 19.57 6.86
CA PHE A 18 -26.02 19.54 5.44
C PHE A 18 -24.84 20.48 5.19
N THR A 19 -24.93 21.74 5.61
CA THR A 19 -23.89 22.73 5.41
C THR A 19 -22.57 22.32 6.06
N VAL A 20 -22.62 21.85 7.32
CA VAL A 20 -21.42 21.40 8.04
C VAL A 20 -20.77 20.22 7.30
N VAL A 21 -21.54 19.20 6.94
CA VAL A 21 -21.02 18.02 6.24
C VAL A 21 -20.47 18.40 4.85
N LEU A 22 -21.21 19.27 4.12
CA LEU A 22 -20.77 19.73 2.81
C LEU A 22 -19.45 20.52 2.90
N VAL A 23 -19.33 21.44 3.85
CA VAL A 23 -18.09 22.22 4.04
C VAL A 23 -16.91 21.30 4.40
N CYS A 24 -17.10 20.39 5.36
CA CYS A 24 -16.07 19.41 5.74
C CYS A 24 -15.66 18.55 4.52
N TYR A 25 -16.64 18.12 3.73
CA TYR A 25 -16.37 17.32 2.54
C TYR A 25 -15.63 18.09 1.45
N LEU A 26 -16.02 19.35 1.19
CA LEU A 26 -15.33 20.22 0.24
C LEU A 26 -13.88 20.52 0.68
N LEU A 27 -13.65 20.76 1.97
CA LEU A 27 -12.30 20.93 2.53
C LEU A 27 -11.46 19.65 2.35
N PHE A 28 -12.06 18.48 2.55
CA PHE A 28 -11.42 17.20 2.28
C PHE A 28 -11.07 17.04 0.79
N LEU A 29 -11.98 17.39 -0.15
CA LEU A 29 -11.71 17.35 -1.58
C LEU A 29 -10.58 18.31 -2.00
N LEU A 30 -10.54 19.51 -1.41
CA LEU A 30 -9.46 20.47 -1.64
C LEU A 30 -8.12 19.93 -1.15
N TRP A 31 -8.09 19.28 0.01
CA TRP A 31 -6.90 18.64 0.54
C TRP A 31 -6.41 17.49 -0.36
N VAL A 32 -7.33 16.63 -0.79
CA VAL A 32 -7.05 15.49 -1.70
C VAL A 32 -6.77 15.96 -3.13
N LYS A 33 -7.17 17.19 -3.50
CA LYS A 33 -7.11 17.74 -4.87
C LYS A 33 -7.80 16.83 -5.90
N SER A 34 -8.96 16.29 -5.56
CA SER A 34 -9.73 15.39 -6.42
C SER A 34 -11.10 15.99 -6.76
N TRP A 35 -11.31 16.34 -8.01
CA TRP A 35 -12.60 16.85 -8.50
C TRP A 35 -13.63 15.74 -8.71
N TRP A 36 -13.19 14.49 -8.90
CA TRP A 36 -14.09 13.34 -9.04
C TRP A 36 -14.99 13.15 -7.82
N GLY A 37 -14.53 13.54 -6.65
CA GLY A 37 -15.34 13.47 -5.43
C GLY A 37 -16.59 14.35 -5.47
N LEU A 38 -16.69 15.34 -6.36
CA LEU A 38 -17.91 16.18 -6.49
C LEU A 38 -19.15 15.35 -6.86
N VAL A 39 -18.97 14.18 -7.46
CA VAL A 39 -20.08 13.24 -7.75
C VAL A 39 -20.81 12.80 -6.46
N VAL A 40 -20.19 12.88 -5.29
CA VAL A 40 -20.82 12.53 -4.00
C VAL A 40 -21.72 13.65 -3.47
N VAL A 41 -21.53 14.90 -3.89
CA VAL A 41 -22.29 16.05 -3.37
C VAL A 41 -23.81 15.92 -3.59
N PRO A 42 -24.32 15.49 -4.76
CA PRO A 42 -25.74 15.21 -4.95
C PRO A 42 -26.31 14.17 -3.97
N PHE A 43 -25.53 13.15 -3.62
CA PHE A 43 -25.96 12.14 -2.64
C PHE A 43 -26.01 12.72 -1.22
N ILE A 44 -25.04 13.56 -0.83
CA ILE A 44 -25.08 14.28 0.45
C ILE A 44 -26.33 15.18 0.49
N TYR A 45 -26.64 15.87 -0.59
CA TYR A 45 -27.83 16.71 -0.69
C TYR A 45 -29.11 15.88 -0.55
N ASP A 46 -29.17 14.72 -1.21
CA ASP A 46 -30.35 13.84 -1.13
C ASP A 46 -30.55 13.30 0.29
N ILE A 47 -29.46 12.86 0.95
CA ILE A 47 -29.53 12.31 2.31
C ILE A 47 -30.11 13.31 3.32
N TYR A 48 -29.68 14.56 3.23
CA TYR A 48 -30.07 15.58 4.24
C TYR A 48 -31.31 16.41 3.84
N ILE A 49 -31.46 16.75 2.56
CA ILE A 49 -32.45 17.73 2.10
C ILE A 49 -33.53 17.11 1.22
N ALA A 50 -33.16 16.54 0.06
CA ALA A 50 -34.13 16.09 -0.94
C ALA A 50 -34.90 14.84 -0.51
N LYS A 51 -34.24 13.88 0.15
CA LYS A 51 -34.83 12.62 0.66
C LYS A 51 -35.64 11.87 -0.39
N LYS A 52 -35.25 12.00 -1.67
CA LYS A 52 -35.91 11.29 -2.79
C LYS A 52 -35.60 9.80 -2.75
N ILE A 53 -34.34 9.45 -2.43
CA ILE A 53 -33.89 8.07 -2.32
C ILE A 53 -34.18 7.59 -0.90
N ARG A 54 -34.90 6.48 -0.78
CA ARG A 54 -35.14 5.84 0.52
C ARG A 54 -33.95 5.00 0.94
N TRP A 55 -32.85 5.66 1.37
CA TRP A 55 -31.61 5.00 1.79
C TRP A 55 -31.80 3.94 2.87
N GLN A 56 -32.81 4.15 3.73
CA GLN A 56 -33.11 3.30 4.88
C GLN A 56 -34.52 2.70 4.78
N TRP A 57 -34.91 2.23 3.57
CA TRP A 57 -36.22 1.63 3.31
C TRP A 57 -36.53 0.43 4.23
N TRP A 58 -35.49 -0.28 4.65
CA TRP A 58 -35.58 -1.42 5.55
C TRP A 58 -36.07 -1.06 6.97
N LYS A 59 -36.00 0.19 7.39
CA LYS A 59 -36.52 0.64 8.69
C LYS A 59 -38.02 0.54 8.80
N ASP A 60 -38.71 0.58 7.66
CA ASP A 60 -40.15 0.43 7.58
C ASP A 60 -40.58 -1.04 7.44
N ALA A 61 -39.64 -1.96 7.24
CA ALA A 61 -39.88 -3.40 7.18
C ALA A 61 -40.11 -3.99 8.58
N GLU A 62 -40.85 -5.08 8.66
CA GLU A 62 -41.14 -5.78 9.92
C GLU A 62 -40.42 -7.15 9.96
N GLY A 63 -40.25 -7.69 11.17
CA GLY A 63 -39.72 -9.02 11.40
C GLY A 63 -38.27 -9.22 11.01
N PRO A 64 -37.90 -10.41 10.47
CA PRO A 64 -36.52 -10.79 10.20
C PRO A 64 -35.82 -9.90 9.16
N THR A 65 -36.56 -9.33 8.21
CA THR A 65 -36.00 -8.43 7.19
C THR A 65 -35.37 -7.20 7.81
N ARG A 66 -36.07 -6.57 8.78
CA ARG A 66 -35.53 -5.40 9.49
C ARG A 66 -34.24 -5.74 10.25
N PHE A 67 -34.23 -6.88 10.94
CA PHE A 67 -33.06 -7.33 11.69
C PHE A 67 -31.87 -7.56 10.75
N LEU A 68 -32.06 -8.37 9.69
CA LEU A 68 -30.99 -8.70 8.74
C LEU A 68 -30.44 -7.45 8.04
N MET A 69 -31.31 -6.58 7.55
CA MET A 69 -30.88 -5.37 6.83
C MET A 69 -30.22 -4.35 7.74
N SER A 70 -30.52 -4.33 9.05
CA SER A 70 -29.79 -3.49 9.99
C SER A 70 -28.33 -3.93 10.15
N TRP A 71 -28.06 -5.23 10.12
CA TRP A 71 -26.69 -5.76 10.13
C TRP A 71 -25.96 -5.48 8.82
N VAL A 72 -26.64 -5.61 7.68
CA VAL A 72 -26.06 -5.27 6.36
C VAL A 72 -25.69 -3.78 6.31
N ASP A 73 -26.56 -2.89 6.75
CA ASP A 73 -26.31 -1.45 6.78
C ASP A 73 -25.09 -1.10 7.68
N ALA A 74 -25.04 -1.68 8.88
CA ALA A 74 -23.92 -1.51 9.79
C ALA A 74 -22.60 -2.04 9.19
N LEU A 75 -22.63 -3.21 8.54
CA LEU A 75 -21.47 -3.81 7.89
C LEU A 75 -20.96 -2.95 6.73
N VAL A 76 -21.85 -2.50 5.85
CA VAL A 76 -21.50 -1.63 4.71
C VAL A 76 -20.90 -0.32 5.22
N PHE A 77 -21.52 0.30 6.22
CA PHE A 77 -20.98 1.50 6.85
C PHE A 77 -19.58 1.27 7.42
N ALA A 78 -19.38 0.17 8.17
CA ALA A 78 -18.10 -0.16 8.79
C ALA A 78 -17.02 -0.38 7.72
N LEU A 79 -17.31 -1.14 6.65
CA LEU A 79 -16.37 -1.40 5.56
C LEU A 79 -15.96 -0.11 4.84
N VAL A 80 -16.92 0.77 4.53
CA VAL A 80 -16.63 2.05 3.89
C VAL A 80 -15.81 2.94 4.83
N ALA A 81 -16.19 3.04 6.10
CA ALA A 81 -15.45 3.85 7.09
C ALA A 81 -14.01 3.36 7.25
N VAL A 82 -13.82 2.05 7.44
CA VAL A 82 -12.48 1.45 7.57
C VAL A 82 -11.65 1.64 6.30
N TYR A 83 -12.26 1.51 5.12
CA TYR A 83 -11.55 1.78 3.86
C TYR A 83 -10.99 3.20 3.81
N PHE A 84 -11.82 4.22 4.12
CA PHE A 84 -11.37 5.62 4.14
C PHE A 84 -10.34 5.90 5.22
N ILE A 85 -10.52 5.34 6.43
CA ILE A 85 -9.57 5.47 7.52
C ILE A 85 -8.22 4.89 7.13
N ASN A 86 -8.19 3.66 6.62
CA ASN A 86 -6.96 3.00 6.19
C ASN A 86 -6.29 3.70 5.00
N LEU A 87 -7.05 4.34 4.13
CA LEU A 87 -6.52 5.03 2.98
C LEU A 87 -5.88 6.37 3.35
N PHE A 88 -6.51 7.18 4.18
CA PHE A 88 -6.14 8.57 4.40
C PHE A 88 -5.50 8.86 5.75
N PHE A 89 -5.82 8.10 6.79
CA PHE A 89 -5.44 8.45 8.16
C PHE A 89 -4.39 7.50 8.74
N PHE A 90 -4.71 6.23 8.93
CA PHE A 90 -3.82 5.26 9.53
C PHE A 90 -4.15 3.84 9.12
N GLN A 91 -3.17 2.97 9.22
CA GLN A 91 -3.31 1.55 8.91
C GLN A 91 -2.46 0.73 9.87
N ASN A 92 -2.97 -0.44 10.27
CA ASN A 92 -2.26 -1.36 11.13
C ASN A 92 -1.44 -2.35 10.30
N PHE A 93 -0.24 -2.66 10.78
CA PHE A 93 0.65 -3.67 10.23
C PHE A 93 1.24 -4.53 11.35
N VAL A 94 1.68 -5.72 11.00
CA VAL A 94 2.45 -6.61 11.88
C VAL A 94 3.87 -6.68 11.36
N ILE A 95 4.86 -6.68 12.25
CA ILE A 95 6.28 -6.81 11.90
C ILE A 95 6.60 -8.29 11.62
N PRO A 96 6.97 -8.66 10.38
CA PRO A 96 7.27 -10.06 10.06
C PRO A 96 8.73 -10.44 10.27
N SER A 97 9.65 -9.49 10.43
CA SER A 97 11.09 -9.73 10.43
C SER A 97 11.85 -8.92 11.49
N SER A 98 13.00 -9.44 11.91
CA SER A 98 13.88 -8.85 12.93
C SER A 98 14.73 -7.66 12.46
N SER A 99 14.54 -7.17 11.22
CA SER A 99 15.42 -6.13 10.64
C SER A 99 15.40 -4.77 11.35
N LEU A 100 14.46 -4.54 12.26
CA LEU A 100 14.37 -3.36 13.12
C LEU A 100 14.37 -3.74 14.62
N GLU A 101 14.91 -4.89 14.96
CA GLU A 101 15.06 -5.38 16.32
C GLU A 101 15.48 -4.30 17.29
N LYS A 102 15.67 -4.10 18.40
CA LYS A 102 15.94 -2.94 19.27
C LYS A 102 14.94 -1.76 19.16
N SER A 103 14.26 -1.58 18.04
CA SER A 103 13.22 -0.56 17.88
C SER A 103 11.83 -1.16 17.83
N LEU A 104 11.69 -2.26 17.09
CA LEU A 104 10.44 -2.97 16.82
C LEU A 104 10.73 -4.47 16.78
N LEU A 105 10.00 -5.26 17.53
CA LEU A 105 10.17 -6.70 17.59
C LEU A 105 9.30 -7.42 16.55
N THR A 106 9.73 -8.61 16.15
CA THR A 106 8.90 -9.47 15.31
C THR A 106 7.61 -9.83 16.05
N GLY A 107 6.47 -9.66 15.40
CA GLY A 107 5.14 -9.86 16.00
C GLY A 107 4.51 -8.60 16.57
N ASP A 108 5.24 -7.47 16.66
CA ASP A 108 4.67 -6.19 17.08
C ASP A 108 3.61 -5.69 16.10
N TYR A 109 2.54 -5.11 16.65
CA TYR A 109 1.51 -4.43 15.88
C TYR A 109 1.85 -2.95 15.76
N LEU A 110 1.95 -2.48 14.53
CA LEU A 110 2.23 -1.08 14.23
C LEU A 110 0.98 -0.31 13.83
N PHE A 111 0.86 0.87 14.39
CA PHE A 111 -0.13 1.86 13.99
C PHE A 111 0.56 2.93 13.14
N VAL A 112 0.42 2.82 11.82
CA VAL A 112 1.13 3.67 10.87
C VAL A 112 0.29 4.86 10.47
N SER A 113 0.76 6.07 10.81
CA SER A 113 0.11 7.33 10.41
C SER A 113 0.42 7.64 8.95
N LYS A 114 -0.62 7.83 8.15
CA LYS A 114 -0.48 8.30 6.77
C LYS A 114 -0.51 9.81 6.66
N VAL A 115 -1.08 10.49 7.64
CA VAL A 115 -1.19 11.95 7.68
C VAL A 115 0.17 12.60 7.89
N SER A 116 1.08 11.95 8.58
CA SER A 116 2.42 12.48 8.90
C SER A 116 3.19 12.91 7.64
N TYR A 117 3.26 12.05 6.64
CA TYR A 117 3.97 12.31 5.37
C TYR A 117 3.02 12.50 4.18
N GLY A 118 1.73 12.51 4.44
CA GLY A 118 0.66 12.60 3.47
C GLY A 118 0.25 11.25 2.90
N PRO A 119 -1.06 10.97 2.85
CA PRO A 119 -1.59 9.75 2.26
C PRO A 119 -1.35 9.70 0.75
N ARG A 120 -1.16 8.50 0.23
CA ARG A 120 -1.12 8.27 -1.21
C ARG A 120 -2.53 8.08 -1.74
N ILE A 121 -2.85 8.74 -2.86
CA ILE A 121 -4.06 8.44 -3.61
C ILE A 121 -3.89 7.05 -4.24
N PRO A 122 -4.88 6.17 -4.15
CA PRO A 122 -4.78 4.83 -4.76
C PRO A 122 -4.66 4.94 -6.28
N GLU A 123 -3.75 4.17 -6.85
CA GLU A 123 -3.63 4.02 -8.31
C GLU A 123 -4.80 3.18 -8.84
N THR A 124 -5.27 2.21 -8.04
CA THR A 124 -6.45 1.36 -8.33
C THR A 124 -7.55 1.63 -7.30
N PRO A 125 -8.43 2.64 -7.51
CA PRO A 125 -9.41 3.07 -6.52
C PRO A 125 -10.51 2.04 -6.24
N LEU A 126 -10.83 1.20 -7.22
CA LEU A 126 -11.86 0.17 -7.08
C LEU A 126 -11.25 -1.10 -6.50
N THR A 127 -11.25 -1.19 -5.19
CA THR A 127 -10.68 -2.33 -4.45
C THR A 127 -11.60 -2.80 -3.33
N MET A 128 -11.54 -4.09 -3.03
CA MET A 128 -12.22 -4.65 -1.88
C MET A 128 -11.57 -4.14 -0.58
N PRO A 129 -12.35 -3.56 0.35
CA PRO A 129 -11.82 -3.16 1.65
C PRO A 129 -11.15 -4.32 2.39
N LEU A 130 -10.15 -3.99 3.23
CA LEU A 130 -9.41 -4.95 4.08
C LEU A 130 -8.58 -5.99 3.32
N THR A 131 -8.41 -5.86 2.02
CA THR A 131 -7.56 -6.74 1.23
C THR A 131 -6.41 -5.95 0.60
N GLN A 132 -5.22 -6.55 0.51
CA GLN A 132 -4.07 -5.91 -0.13
C GLN A 132 -4.10 -6.11 -1.65
N HIS A 133 -4.12 -7.33 -2.11
CA HIS A 133 -4.03 -7.69 -3.53
C HIS A 133 -4.88 -8.89 -3.95
N THR A 134 -5.14 -9.84 -3.03
CA THR A 134 -5.87 -11.09 -3.31
C THR A 134 -7.03 -11.28 -2.35
N LEU A 135 -8.12 -11.84 -2.82
CA LEU A 135 -9.25 -12.24 -1.97
C LEU A 135 -8.88 -13.52 -1.21
N PRO A 136 -9.07 -13.61 0.13
CA PRO A 136 -8.56 -14.71 0.98
C PRO A 136 -9.34 -15.93 0.62
N VAL A 137 -10.21 -16.34 0.06
CA VAL A 137 -10.87 -17.65 -0.19
C VAL A 137 -10.74 -18.10 -1.64
N VAL A 138 -10.82 -17.14 -2.55
CA VAL A 138 -10.96 -17.40 -3.99
C VAL A 138 -9.64 -17.21 -4.73
N ASN A 139 -8.61 -16.67 -4.07
CA ASN A 139 -7.29 -16.31 -4.65
C ASN A 139 -7.40 -15.44 -5.92
N ALA A 140 -8.53 -14.74 -6.12
CA ALA A 140 -8.71 -13.81 -7.21
C ALA A 140 -8.19 -12.42 -6.85
N LYS A 141 -7.90 -11.58 -7.85
CA LYS A 141 -7.53 -10.18 -7.63
C LYS A 141 -8.61 -9.45 -6.83
N SER A 142 -8.23 -8.72 -5.78
CA SER A 142 -9.14 -7.96 -4.94
C SER A 142 -9.41 -6.54 -5.42
N TYR A 143 -8.88 -6.17 -6.57
CA TYR A 143 -8.98 -4.84 -7.16
C TYR A 143 -9.25 -4.92 -8.66
N ILE A 144 -9.82 -3.85 -9.20
CA ILE A 144 -10.05 -3.66 -10.63
C ILE A 144 -8.97 -2.69 -11.12
N GLU A 145 -8.28 -3.04 -12.23
CA GLU A 145 -7.17 -2.24 -12.77
C GLU A 145 -7.64 -0.95 -13.46
N TRP A 146 -8.91 -0.86 -13.80
CA TRP A 146 -9.51 0.33 -14.38
C TRP A 146 -10.59 0.93 -13.45
N PRO A 147 -10.60 2.24 -13.20
CA PRO A 147 -9.64 3.24 -13.67
C PRO A 147 -8.28 3.12 -12.96
N HIS A 148 -7.20 3.42 -13.70
CA HIS A 148 -5.84 3.51 -13.17
C HIS A 148 -5.41 4.96 -13.11
N TRP A 149 -5.01 5.42 -11.91
CA TRP A 149 -4.58 6.80 -11.67
C TRP A 149 -3.07 6.86 -11.50
N ASP A 150 -2.47 7.97 -11.94
CA ASP A 150 -1.05 8.23 -11.73
C ASP A 150 -0.72 8.35 -10.24
N TYR A 151 0.50 7.91 -9.88
CA TYR A 151 1.01 8.08 -8.52
C TYR A 151 0.91 9.52 -8.07
N ARG A 152 0.21 9.75 -6.97
CA ARG A 152 0.10 11.06 -6.33
C ARG A 152 0.00 10.92 -4.82
N ARG A 153 0.73 11.79 -4.12
CA ARG A 153 0.68 11.90 -2.67
C ARG A 153 0.06 13.24 -2.27
N VAL A 154 -0.84 13.20 -1.31
CA VAL A 154 -1.41 14.40 -0.69
C VAL A 154 -0.38 15.01 0.25
N LYS A 155 -0.40 16.32 0.43
CA LYS A 155 0.51 16.99 1.37
C LYS A 155 0.23 16.53 2.79
N GLY A 156 1.29 16.06 3.49
CA GLY A 156 1.25 15.68 4.89
C GLY A 156 1.55 16.83 5.86
N LEU A 157 1.59 16.51 7.14
CA LEU A 157 1.93 17.47 8.20
C LEU A 157 3.44 17.77 8.27
N GLY A 158 4.28 16.85 7.77
CA GLY A 158 5.72 17.00 7.80
C GLY A 158 6.42 16.22 6.69
N ASN A 159 7.75 16.27 6.68
CA ASN A 159 8.60 15.52 5.77
C ASN A 159 9.37 14.44 6.54
N VAL A 160 9.78 13.39 5.84
CA VAL A 160 10.63 12.33 6.40
C VAL A 160 11.94 12.94 6.87
N LYS A 161 12.38 12.56 8.07
CA LYS A 161 13.65 12.95 8.68
C LYS A 161 14.61 11.78 8.69
N LEU A 162 15.88 12.08 8.87
CA LEU A 162 16.90 11.07 9.07
C LEU A 162 16.57 10.23 10.32
N ASN A 163 16.73 8.92 10.22
CA ASN A 163 16.41 7.91 11.24
C ASN A 163 14.92 7.67 11.52
N ASP A 164 14.00 8.34 10.82
CA ASP A 164 12.59 7.97 10.89
C ASP A 164 12.37 6.53 10.43
N ILE A 165 11.48 5.82 11.11
CA ILE A 165 11.00 4.50 10.68
C ILE A 165 9.83 4.73 9.73
N VAL A 166 9.97 4.30 8.48
CA VAL A 166 9.02 4.56 7.41
C VAL A 166 8.47 3.27 6.82
N VAL A 167 7.17 3.27 6.52
CA VAL A 167 6.51 2.19 5.77
C VAL A 167 6.33 2.62 4.32
N PHE A 168 6.72 1.77 3.39
CA PHE A 168 6.65 2.03 1.95
C PHE A 168 6.38 0.74 1.19
N ASN A 169 5.89 0.84 -0.04
CA ASN A 169 5.74 -0.33 -0.90
C ASN A 169 7.08 -0.75 -1.47
N TYR A 170 7.26 -2.05 -1.64
CA TYR A 170 8.51 -2.62 -2.15
C TYR A 170 8.89 -2.02 -3.51
N PRO A 171 10.09 -1.44 -3.68
CA PRO A 171 10.44 -0.64 -4.85
C PRO A 171 10.96 -1.45 -6.05
N ALA A 172 11.30 -2.74 -5.87
CA ALA A 172 11.85 -3.55 -6.95
C ALA A 172 10.79 -3.89 -7.98
N GLY A 173 10.85 -3.25 -9.15
CA GLY A 173 10.04 -3.54 -10.33
C GLY A 173 8.53 -3.73 -10.09
N ASP A 174 7.80 -4.04 -11.10
CA ASP A 174 6.36 -4.31 -11.06
C ASP A 174 6.04 -5.81 -11.17
N THR A 175 7.02 -6.59 -11.53
CA THR A 175 6.93 -8.03 -11.83
C THR A 175 7.21 -8.86 -10.59
N LEU A 176 6.43 -9.90 -10.39
CA LEU A 176 6.60 -10.86 -9.29
C LEU A 176 6.08 -12.25 -9.67
N CYS A 177 6.53 -13.27 -8.93
CA CYS A 177 5.98 -14.61 -9.00
C CYS A 177 4.72 -14.70 -8.14
N SER A 178 3.69 -15.39 -8.63
CA SER A 178 2.40 -15.48 -7.92
C SER A 178 2.38 -16.48 -6.77
N SER A 179 3.34 -17.39 -6.69
CA SER A 179 3.45 -18.36 -5.59
C SER A 179 3.71 -17.66 -4.27
N ASP A 180 3.04 -18.06 -3.19
CA ASP A 180 3.12 -17.44 -1.85
C ASP A 180 4.53 -17.39 -1.30
N GLN A 181 5.36 -18.37 -1.62
CA GLN A 181 6.75 -18.44 -1.19
C GLN A 181 7.62 -17.36 -1.85
N TRP A 182 7.33 -17.00 -3.09
CA TRP A 182 8.18 -16.15 -3.94
C TRP A 182 7.62 -14.74 -4.18
N GLN A 183 6.35 -14.49 -3.89
CA GLN A 183 5.70 -13.20 -4.18
C GLN A 183 6.29 -12.01 -3.43
N GLN A 184 6.98 -12.24 -2.31
CA GLN A 184 7.64 -11.19 -1.52
C GLN A 184 9.10 -10.96 -1.93
N GLN A 185 9.63 -11.76 -2.85
CA GLN A 185 11.01 -11.64 -3.29
C GLN A 185 11.13 -10.76 -4.55
N ASP A 186 12.32 -10.19 -4.70
CA ASP A 186 12.67 -9.42 -5.89
C ASP A 186 12.82 -10.35 -7.10
N TYR A 187 11.83 -10.33 -7.99
CA TYR A 187 11.82 -11.13 -9.22
C TYR A 187 13.09 -10.93 -10.06
N TYR A 188 13.57 -9.69 -10.17
CA TYR A 188 14.74 -9.39 -10.99
C TYR A 188 16.01 -9.92 -10.34
N ALA A 189 16.20 -9.70 -9.04
CA ALA A 189 17.33 -10.26 -8.29
C ALA A 189 17.33 -11.79 -8.33
N MET A 190 16.16 -12.42 -8.18
CA MET A 190 15.99 -13.87 -8.28
C MET A 190 16.30 -14.38 -9.68
N SER A 191 15.81 -13.72 -10.72
CA SER A 191 16.12 -14.10 -12.12
C SER A 191 17.63 -14.00 -12.40
N TYR A 192 18.30 -12.95 -11.93
CA TYR A 192 19.75 -12.84 -12.06
C TYR A 192 20.48 -13.93 -11.27
N GLY A 193 20.11 -14.20 -10.02
CA GLY A 193 20.75 -15.22 -9.19
C GLY A 193 20.63 -16.63 -9.79
N ILE A 194 19.45 -17.02 -10.23
CA ILE A 194 19.21 -18.30 -10.91
C ILE A 194 20.01 -18.35 -12.22
N GLY A 195 19.97 -17.28 -13.00
CA GLY A 195 20.69 -17.20 -14.27
C GLY A 195 22.21 -17.30 -14.10
N GLU A 196 22.79 -16.70 -13.06
CA GLU A 196 24.20 -16.84 -12.73
C GLU A 196 24.55 -18.28 -12.35
N GLN A 197 23.74 -18.96 -11.57
CA GLN A 197 23.93 -20.37 -11.23
C GLN A 197 23.89 -21.26 -12.47
N LEU A 198 22.93 -21.05 -13.36
CA LEU A 198 22.84 -21.81 -14.63
C LEU A 198 24.04 -21.53 -15.57
N TYR A 199 24.46 -20.26 -15.63
CA TYR A 199 25.64 -19.90 -16.44
C TYR A 199 26.88 -20.54 -15.91
N GLN A 200 27.10 -20.59 -14.59
CA GLN A 200 28.26 -21.26 -13.97
C GLN A 200 28.33 -22.76 -14.24
N GLN A 201 27.20 -23.43 -14.43
CA GLN A 201 27.19 -24.88 -14.76
C GLN A 201 27.76 -25.19 -16.14
N SER A 202 27.68 -24.25 -17.07
CA SER A 202 28.08 -24.47 -18.47
C SER A 202 29.25 -23.59 -18.93
N HIS A 203 29.59 -22.55 -18.18
CA HIS A 203 30.63 -21.57 -18.56
C HIS A 203 31.46 -21.14 -17.37
N THR A 204 32.70 -20.74 -17.61
CA THR A 204 33.53 -20.07 -16.61
C THR A 204 33.04 -18.64 -16.41
N MET A 205 32.89 -18.20 -15.14
CA MET A 205 32.46 -16.85 -14.84
C MET A 205 33.43 -15.80 -15.37
N PRO A 206 32.95 -14.81 -16.13
CA PRO A 206 33.82 -13.76 -16.64
C PRO A 206 34.28 -12.84 -15.52
N GLN A 207 35.50 -12.35 -15.57
CA GLN A 207 35.95 -11.28 -14.70
C GLN A 207 35.31 -9.97 -15.16
N LEU A 208 34.21 -9.54 -14.51
CA LEU A 208 33.43 -8.36 -14.91
C LEU A 208 34.26 -7.08 -15.03
N LYS A 209 35.34 -6.96 -14.23
CA LYS A 209 36.25 -5.80 -14.29
C LYS A 209 37.08 -5.74 -15.59
N SER A 210 37.30 -6.86 -16.25
CA SER A 210 38.08 -6.94 -17.51
C SER A 210 37.21 -6.72 -18.74
N LEU A 211 35.88 -6.77 -18.60
CA LEU A 211 34.94 -6.59 -19.69
C LEU A 211 34.65 -5.10 -19.95
N ASN A 212 34.51 -4.75 -21.22
CA ASN A 212 34.00 -3.42 -21.58
C ASN A 212 32.47 -3.32 -21.28
N LYS A 213 31.92 -2.10 -21.25
CA LYS A 213 30.50 -1.85 -20.90
C LYS A 213 29.52 -2.63 -21.78
N ILE A 214 29.82 -2.81 -23.07
CA ILE A 214 28.96 -3.54 -24.01
C ILE A 214 28.95 -5.03 -23.68
N GLN A 215 30.11 -5.59 -23.38
CA GLN A 215 30.25 -6.99 -22.99
C GLN A 215 29.59 -7.29 -21.66
N GLN A 216 29.77 -6.39 -20.67
CA GLN A 216 29.05 -6.46 -19.38
C GLN A 216 27.54 -6.48 -19.59
N ARG A 217 27.02 -5.57 -20.42
CA ARG A 217 25.59 -5.52 -20.73
C ARG A 217 25.08 -6.82 -21.36
N LYS A 218 25.78 -7.33 -22.37
CA LYS A 218 25.41 -8.60 -23.01
C LYS A 218 25.44 -9.79 -22.04
N TYR A 219 26.43 -9.81 -21.14
CA TYR A 219 26.49 -10.82 -20.10
C TYR A 219 25.27 -10.75 -19.18
N PHE A 220 24.93 -9.58 -18.66
CA PHE A 220 23.76 -9.41 -17.80
C PHE A 220 22.45 -9.72 -18.52
N GLU A 221 22.30 -9.34 -19.77
CA GLU A 221 21.13 -9.68 -20.59
C GLU A 221 20.99 -11.20 -20.77
N LEU A 222 22.09 -11.91 -21.02
CA LEU A 222 22.09 -13.37 -21.14
C LEU A 222 21.73 -14.06 -19.82
N VAL A 223 22.38 -13.66 -18.73
CA VAL A 223 22.12 -14.21 -17.39
C VAL A 223 20.66 -13.98 -16.99
N TYR A 224 20.15 -12.78 -17.18
CA TYR A 224 18.74 -12.48 -16.92
C TYR A 224 17.80 -13.35 -17.75
N ALA A 225 18.08 -13.53 -19.04
CA ALA A 225 17.27 -14.36 -19.93
C ALA A 225 17.26 -15.83 -19.50
N LEU A 226 18.40 -16.37 -19.08
CA LEU A 226 18.51 -17.75 -18.57
C LEU A 226 17.65 -17.93 -17.32
N GLY A 227 17.78 -17.05 -16.33
CA GLY A 227 17.00 -17.14 -15.09
C GLY A 227 15.50 -16.94 -15.32
N ARG A 228 15.12 -15.98 -16.15
CA ARG A 228 13.73 -15.77 -16.54
C ARG A 228 13.12 -16.99 -17.21
N ASN A 229 13.83 -17.60 -18.16
CA ASN A 229 13.35 -18.80 -18.85
C ASN A 229 13.23 -19.98 -17.89
N TYR A 230 14.14 -20.11 -16.93
CA TYR A 230 14.04 -21.11 -15.87
C TYR A 230 12.78 -20.94 -15.03
N ILE A 231 12.52 -19.73 -14.55
CA ILE A 231 11.30 -19.43 -13.77
C ILE A 231 10.04 -19.73 -14.59
N LEU A 232 10.01 -19.34 -15.88
CA LEU A 232 8.88 -19.61 -16.78
C LEU A 232 8.63 -21.10 -17.00
N SER A 233 9.70 -21.93 -17.00
CA SER A 233 9.58 -23.38 -17.18
C SER A 233 9.22 -24.14 -15.90
N HIS A 234 9.34 -23.49 -14.73
CA HIS A 234 9.06 -24.08 -13.41
C HIS A 234 7.85 -23.43 -12.72
N GLN A 235 6.76 -23.24 -13.45
CA GLN A 235 5.55 -22.59 -12.92
C GLN A 235 4.93 -23.32 -11.72
N GLN A 236 5.19 -24.60 -11.54
CA GLN A 236 4.70 -25.34 -10.36
C GLN A 236 5.34 -24.83 -9.06
N GLU A 237 6.58 -24.33 -9.13
CA GLU A 237 7.32 -23.80 -7.99
C GLU A 237 7.10 -22.29 -7.83
N TYR A 238 7.30 -21.54 -8.92
CA TYR A 238 7.28 -20.06 -8.90
C TYR A 238 5.88 -19.46 -9.11
N GLY A 239 4.94 -20.24 -9.60
CA GLY A 239 3.63 -19.73 -10.03
C GLY A 239 3.72 -18.99 -11.37
N GLU A 240 2.67 -18.21 -11.68
CA GLU A 240 2.64 -17.35 -12.86
C GLU A 240 3.44 -16.07 -12.61
N ILE A 241 4.06 -15.55 -13.67
CA ILE A 241 4.68 -14.22 -13.63
C ILE A 241 3.59 -13.18 -13.82
N ILE A 242 3.34 -12.39 -12.81
CA ILE A 242 2.29 -11.36 -12.79
C ILE A 242 2.88 -9.98 -12.52
N THR A 243 2.13 -8.93 -12.90
CA THR A 243 2.44 -7.55 -12.56
C THR A 243 1.45 -7.03 -11.52
N ARG A 244 1.93 -6.20 -10.60
CA ARG A 244 1.08 -5.49 -9.63
C ARG A 244 1.35 -4.00 -9.64
N PRO A 245 0.33 -3.15 -9.63
CA PRO A 245 0.46 -1.72 -9.41
C PRO A 245 1.20 -1.44 -8.09
N THR A 246 1.89 -0.31 -8.00
CA THR A 246 2.73 0.02 -6.83
C THR A 246 1.95 0.02 -5.52
N ASP A 247 0.69 0.42 -5.53
CA ASP A 247 -0.19 0.44 -4.35
C ASP A 247 -0.67 -0.95 -3.91
N ARG A 248 -0.41 -1.98 -4.72
CA ARG A 248 -0.79 -3.39 -4.45
C ARG A 248 0.39 -4.28 -4.12
N ARG A 249 1.60 -3.72 -4.04
CA ARG A 249 2.80 -4.44 -3.62
C ARG A 249 2.89 -4.55 -2.11
N GLU A 250 3.77 -5.44 -1.67
CA GLU A 250 4.04 -5.63 -0.25
C GLU A 250 4.54 -4.35 0.43
N ASN A 251 4.17 -4.19 1.69
CA ASN A 251 4.60 -3.07 2.50
C ASN A 251 5.85 -3.46 3.30
N TYR A 252 6.87 -2.62 3.21
CA TYR A 252 8.13 -2.78 3.94
C TYR A 252 8.28 -1.68 4.96
N VAL A 253 8.88 -2.00 6.09
CA VAL A 253 9.23 -1.03 7.12
C VAL A 253 10.75 -0.99 7.27
N LYS A 254 11.35 0.18 7.11
CA LYS A 254 12.80 0.40 7.24
C LYS A 254 13.10 1.76 7.85
N ARG A 255 14.31 1.90 8.38
CA ARG A 255 14.84 3.18 8.88
C ARG A 255 15.37 4.02 7.72
N CYS A 256 15.05 5.31 7.71
CA CYS A 256 15.53 6.26 6.72
C CYS A 256 16.98 6.63 7.02
N VAL A 257 17.92 6.18 6.21
CA VAL A 257 19.36 6.41 6.38
C VAL A 257 19.93 7.47 5.45
N GLY A 258 19.12 8.10 4.62
CA GLY A 258 19.51 9.18 3.72
C GLY A 258 18.30 9.94 3.20
N LEU A 259 18.46 11.24 3.01
CA LEU A 259 17.40 12.13 2.54
C LEU A 259 17.66 12.59 1.10
N PRO A 260 16.64 13.04 0.36
CA PRO A 260 16.82 13.61 -0.97
C PRO A 260 17.87 14.73 -0.99
N GLY A 261 18.72 14.73 -2.01
CA GLY A 261 19.80 15.71 -2.17
C GLY A 261 21.08 15.41 -1.38
N GLN A 262 21.10 14.37 -0.55
CA GLN A 262 22.32 13.93 0.15
C GLN A 262 23.10 12.92 -0.70
N THR A 263 24.42 13.02 -0.63
CA THR A 263 25.34 12.00 -1.17
C THR A 263 25.55 10.92 -0.11
N LEU A 264 25.09 9.70 -0.38
CA LEU A 264 25.27 8.54 0.50
C LEU A 264 26.45 7.70 0.02
N GLN A 265 27.35 7.34 0.93
CA GLN A 265 28.48 6.46 0.68
C GLN A 265 28.65 5.49 1.85
N ILE A 266 28.96 4.23 1.55
CA ILE A 266 29.27 3.23 2.57
C ILE A 266 30.79 2.94 2.47
N LYS A 267 31.53 3.20 3.57
CA LYS A 267 32.94 2.89 3.70
C LYS A 267 33.15 2.08 4.98
N ASN A 268 33.80 0.93 4.86
CA ASN A 268 34.09 0.07 6.01
C ASN A 268 32.84 -0.22 6.87
N ARG A 269 31.70 -0.46 6.22
CA ARG A 269 30.39 -0.69 6.85
C ARG A 269 29.82 0.51 7.64
N ILE A 270 30.34 1.72 7.45
CA ILE A 270 29.84 2.96 8.02
C ILE A 270 29.15 3.75 6.92
N VAL A 271 27.94 4.24 7.21
CA VAL A 271 27.21 5.15 6.32
C VAL A 271 27.78 6.55 6.47
N TYR A 272 28.15 7.16 5.36
CA TYR A 272 28.55 8.56 5.27
C TYR A 272 27.50 9.34 4.51
N LEU A 273 27.11 10.48 5.03
CA LEU A 273 26.19 11.42 4.38
C LEU A 273 26.94 12.73 4.12
N ASN A 274 26.98 13.14 2.85
CA ASN A 274 27.74 14.34 2.41
C ASN A 274 29.20 14.33 2.93
N GLY A 275 29.84 13.18 2.92
CA GLY A 275 31.23 13.01 3.35
C GLY A 275 31.46 12.89 4.85
N LYS A 276 30.42 13.05 5.70
CA LYS A 276 30.50 12.89 7.16
C LYS A 276 29.93 11.55 7.60
N ALA A 277 30.57 10.87 8.55
CA ALA A 277 30.04 9.63 9.11
C ALA A 277 28.69 9.89 9.78
N ASN A 278 27.67 9.11 9.43
CA ASN A 278 26.37 9.18 10.08
C ASN A 278 26.46 8.57 11.49
N LYS A 279 25.92 9.26 12.49
CA LYS A 279 25.81 8.72 13.84
C LYS A 279 24.58 7.79 13.87
N GLU A 280 24.81 6.52 14.11
CA GLU A 280 23.74 5.54 14.29
C GLU A 280 22.99 5.85 15.59
N PRO A 281 21.64 5.79 15.60
CA PRO A 281 20.88 5.93 16.84
C PRO A 281 21.08 4.71 17.76
N ASP A 282 20.98 4.91 19.06
CA ASP A 282 21.26 3.87 20.08
C ASP A 282 20.32 2.65 19.97
N ASN A 283 19.16 2.83 19.35
CA ASN A 283 18.17 1.78 19.10
C ASN A 283 18.28 1.14 17.71
N GLU A 284 19.42 1.24 17.04
CA GLU A 284 19.70 0.55 15.79
C GLU A 284 20.39 -0.80 16.06
N ILE A 285 20.08 -1.79 15.21
CA ILE A 285 20.78 -3.07 15.21
C ILE A 285 22.22 -2.82 14.77
N GLY A 286 23.17 -3.02 15.65
CA GLY A 286 24.59 -2.83 15.33
C GLY A 286 25.09 -3.86 14.31
N ARG A 287 26.31 -3.67 13.83
CA ARG A 287 26.97 -4.45 12.77
C ARG A 287 27.07 -5.95 13.03
N ALA A 288 26.90 -6.40 14.26
CA ALA A 288 27.01 -7.82 14.64
C ALA A 288 25.80 -8.68 14.24
N SER A 289 24.60 -8.08 14.04
CA SER A 289 23.38 -8.81 13.70
C SER A 289 23.22 -9.12 12.21
N CYS A 290 24.15 -8.70 11.35
CA CYS A 290 24.16 -9.02 9.92
C CYS A 290 24.89 -10.35 9.60
N ARG A 291 25.02 -11.26 10.57
CA ARG A 291 25.73 -12.53 10.42
C ARG A 291 24.82 -13.77 10.37
N GLU A 292 23.51 -13.59 10.33
CA GLU A 292 22.58 -14.70 10.14
C GLU A 292 21.95 -14.67 8.74
#